data_ae0bcd0c409b0ced3910665b8cd72f44
#
_entry.id   ae0bcd0c409b0ced3910665b8cd72f44
#
_cell.length_a   1.000
_cell.length_b   1.000
_cell.length_c   1.000
_cell.angle_alpha   90.00
_cell.angle_beta   90.00
_cell.angle_gamma   90.00
#
_symmetry.space_group_name_H-M   'P 1'
#
loop_
_entity.id
_entity.type
_entity.pdbx_description
1 polymer ?
#
loop_
_entity_poly.entity_id
_entity_poly.type
_entity_poly.pdbx_seq_one_letter_code
_entity_poly.pdbx_strand_id
1 'polypeptide(L)'
;KEYELVAEVEKQPRKYNAYYSFQTILSKNGQILHNHNHLNTLKDGDLVLLDCGALTEEGYCGDMTTTFPVSGKFTERQKTIHNIVRDMFDRAKDLARAGITYKEVHLEACKVLAENMKKLGLMKGEVEDIVSSGAHALFMPHGLGHMMGMTVHDMENFGEINVGYDEGEEKSTQF
;
A
#
# COMPACT_ATOMS: atom_id res chain seq x y z
N LYS A 1 21.11 8.03 -6.61
CA LYS A 1 20.24 8.74 -5.66
C LYS A 1 18.78 8.40 -5.92
N GLU A 2 17.93 8.52 -4.89
CA GLU A 2 16.49 8.32 -5.02
C GLU A 2 15.88 9.24 -6.08
N TYR A 3 16.24 10.53 -6.10
CA TYR A 3 15.71 11.48 -7.08
C TYR A 3 16.01 11.11 -8.54
N GLU A 4 17.06 10.37 -8.81
CA GLU A 4 17.38 9.90 -10.18
C GLU A 4 16.35 8.87 -10.65
N LEU A 5 15.91 7.99 -9.74
CA LEU A 5 14.84 7.04 -10.04
C LEU A 5 13.48 7.73 -10.15
N VAL A 6 13.19 8.70 -9.27
CA VAL A 6 11.96 9.51 -9.35
C VAL A 6 11.85 10.16 -10.73
N ALA A 7 12.93 10.77 -11.23
CA ALA A 7 12.95 11.38 -12.56
C ALA A 7 12.60 10.38 -13.67
N GLU A 8 13.11 9.14 -13.60
CA GLU A 8 12.79 8.11 -14.58
C GLU A 8 11.35 7.60 -14.46
N VAL A 9 10.80 7.53 -13.25
CA VAL A 9 9.39 7.16 -13.01
C VAL A 9 8.46 8.24 -13.57
N GLU A 10 8.66 9.49 -13.21
CA GLU A 10 7.80 10.61 -13.63
C GLU A 10 7.88 10.93 -15.12
N LYS A 11 8.96 10.56 -15.77
CA LYS A 11 9.10 10.63 -17.23
C LYS A 11 8.13 9.69 -17.96
N GLN A 12 7.72 8.56 -17.36
CA GLN A 12 6.90 7.57 -18.08
C GLN A 12 5.51 8.09 -18.45
N PRO A 13 4.70 8.66 -17.55
CA PRO A 13 3.41 9.22 -17.92
C PRO A 13 3.53 10.35 -18.95
N ARG A 14 4.61 11.14 -18.90
CA ARG A 14 4.84 12.21 -19.88
C ARG A 14 5.00 11.74 -21.31
N LYS A 15 5.44 10.51 -21.55
CA LYS A 15 5.51 9.92 -22.90
C LYS A 15 4.14 9.72 -23.53
N TYR A 16 3.09 9.67 -22.72
CA TYR A 16 1.70 9.46 -23.11
C TYR A 16 0.83 10.69 -22.89
N ASN A 17 1.46 11.89 -22.82
CA ASN A 17 0.80 13.15 -22.52
C ASN A 17 0.01 13.17 -21.20
N ALA A 18 0.36 12.27 -20.30
CA ALA A 18 -0.21 12.17 -18.95
C ALA A 18 0.71 12.85 -17.91
N TYR A 19 0.19 13.02 -16.71
CA TYR A 19 0.92 13.58 -15.57
C TYR A 19 1.04 12.52 -14.47
N TYR A 20 1.72 12.82 -13.39
CA TYR A 20 1.62 12.02 -12.17
C TYR A 20 0.37 12.48 -11.40
N SER A 21 -0.33 11.51 -10.78
CA SER A 21 -1.57 11.75 -10.03
C SER A 21 -1.32 12.38 -8.65
N PHE A 22 -0.13 12.13 -8.09
CA PHE A 22 0.37 12.69 -6.83
C PHE A 22 1.90 12.73 -6.87
N GLN A 23 2.50 13.45 -5.94
CA GLN A 23 3.95 13.51 -5.84
C GLN A 23 4.52 12.12 -5.54
N THR A 24 5.38 11.62 -6.43
CA THR A 24 5.98 10.29 -6.31
C THR A 24 6.65 10.09 -4.95
N ILE A 25 6.33 8.99 -4.29
CA ILE A 25 7.01 8.53 -3.09
C ILE A 25 8.00 7.45 -3.52
N LEU A 26 9.27 7.67 -3.24
CA LEU A 26 10.31 6.69 -3.51
C LEU A 26 11.36 6.76 -2.42
N SER A 27 11.47 5.69 -1.62
CA SER A 27 12.38 5.70 -0.49
C SER A 27 12.91 4.31 -0.15
N LYS A 28 14.19 4.27 0.21
CA LYS A 28 14.77 3.08 0.87
C LYS A 28 14.32 2.92 2.33
N ASN A 29 13.71 3.94 2.90
CA ASN A 29 13.15 3.95 4.25
C ASN A 29 11.62 3.85 4.18
N GLY A 30 11.09 2.78 3.57
CA GLY A 30 9.66 2.57 3.36
C GLY A 30 8.80 2.59 4.62
N GLN A 31 9.41 2.44 5.82
CA GLN A 31 8.73 2.61 7.09
C GLN A 31 8.34 4.07 7.40
N ILE A 32 8.90 5.03 6.67
CA ILE A 32 8.51 6.44 6.74
C ILE A 32 7.47 6.65 5.63
N LEU A 33 6.20 6.63 6.02
CA LEU A 33 5.09 6.80 5.09
C LEU A 33 5.07 8.22 4.50
N HIS A 34 4.65 8.34 3.23
CA HIS A 34 4.55 9.60 2.48
C HIS A 34 5.84 10.44 2.47
N ASN A 35 7.00 9.77 2.37
CA ASN A 35 8.28 10.47 2.34
C ASN A 35 8.55 11.05 0.95
N HIS A 36 8.53 12.37 0.85
CA HIS A 36 8.84 13.14 -0.37
C HIS A 36 10.29 13.63 -0.43
N ASN A 37 11.15 13.20 0.48
CA ASN A 37 12.57 13.52 0.45
C ASN A 37 13.34 12.40 -0.26
N HIS A 38 13.95 12.71 -1.40
CA HIS A 38 14.60 11.76 -2.28
C HIS A 38 16.14 11.90 -2.29
N LEU A 39 16.74 12.29 -1.18
CA LEU A 39 18.19 12.59 -1.10
C LEU A 39 19.06 11.38 -0.76
N ASN A 40 18.47 10.26 -0.35
CA ASN A 40 19.25 9.09 0.03
C ASN A 40 20.04 8.50 -1.13
N THR A 41 21.20 7.94 -0.81
CA THR A 41 21.98 7.12 -1.72
C THR A 41 21.55 5.68 -1.60
N LEU A 42 21.19 5.07 -2.70
CA LEU A 42 20.82 3.67 -2.80
C LEU A 42 22.10 2.82 -2.90
N LYS A 43 22.09 1.67 -2.24
CA LYS A 43 23.21 0.71 -2.20
C LYS A 43 22.69 -0.70 -2.40
N ASP A 44 23.57 -1.59 -2.81
CA ASP A 44 23.26 -3.03 -2.82
C ASP A 44 22.81 -3.50 -1.44
N GLY A 45 21.76 -4.30 -1.42
CA GLY A 45 21.10 -4.75 -0.20
C GLY A 45 19.96 -3.88 0.30
N ASP A 46 19.85 -2.62 -0.17
CA ASP A 46 18.69 -1.77 0.13
C ASP A 46 17.44 -2.29 -0.61
N LEU A 47 16.27 -2.13 0.04
CA LEU A 47 14.96 -2.18 -0.62
C LEU A 47 14.52 -0.75 -0.93
N VAL A 48 13.78 -0.60 -2.00
CA VAL A 48 13.13 0.67 -2.37
C VAL A 48 11.63 0.43 -2.43
N LEU A 49 10.89 1.20 -1.67
CA LEU A 49 9.45 1.38 -1.84
C LEU A 49 9.25 2.46 -2.90
N LEU A 50 8.43 2.17 -3.87
CA LEU A 50 7.95 3.09 -4.90
C LEU A 50 6.44 3.13 -4.85
N ASP A 51 5.90 4.32 -4.66
CA ASP A 51 4.47 4.60 -4.69
C ASP A 51 4.23 5.75 -5.68
N CYS A 52 3.50 5.46 -6.74
CA CYS A 52 3.32 6.39 -7.85
C CYS A 52 2.05 6.07 -8.64
N GLY A 53 1.57 7.06 -9.37
CA GLY A 53 0.42 6.92 -10.24
C GLY A 53 0.43 7.92 -11.39
N ALA A 54 -0.29 7.60 -12.45
CA ALA A 54 -0.48 8.49 -13.58
C ALA A 54 -1.89 9.12 -13.56
N LEU A 55 -1.96 10.38 -13.92
CA LEU A 55 -3.21 11.10 -14.19
C LEU A 55 -3.42 11.11 -15.71
N THR A 56 -4.51 10.49 -16.18
CA THR A 56 -4.84 10.45 -17.61
C THR A 56 -5.32 11.79 -18.14
N GLU A 57 -5.42 11.94 -19.45
CA GLU A 57 -5.97 13.15 -20.08
C GLU A 57 -7.44 13.39 -19.70
N GLU A 58 -8.20 12.34 -19.43
CA GLU A 58 -9.58 12.41 -18.97
C GLU A 58 -9.73 12.79 -17.50
N GLY A 59 -8.62 12.91 -16.77
CA GLY A 59 -8.60 13.32 -15.37
C GLY A 59 -8.72 12.17 -14.37
N TYR A 60 -8.56 10.91 -14.77
CA TYR A 60 -8.57 9.77 -13.85
C TYR A 60 -7.19 9.50 -13.29
N CYS A 61 -7.13 9.31 -11.97
CA CYS A 61 -5.92 9.02 -11.22
C CYS A 61 -5.63 7.52 -11.19
N GLY A 62 -4.33 7.18 -11.22
CA GLY A 62 -3.82 5.88 -10.84
C GLY A 62 -3.03 5.99 -9.54
N ASP A 63 -2.89 4.87 -8.83
CA ASP A 63 -2.16 4.75 -7.57
C ASP A 63 -1.70 3.31 -7.38
N MET A 64 -0.40 3.10 -7.31
CA MET A 64 0.19 1.76 -7.17
C MET A 64 1.50 1.81 -6.38
N THR A 65 1.58 0.93 -5.37
CA THR A 65 2.80 0.77 -4.58
C THR A 65 3.48 -0.56 -4.87
N THR A 66 4.79 -0.54 -4.94
CA THR A 66 5.64 -1.73 -5.02
C THR A 66 6.93 -1.57 -4.23
N THR A 67 7.52 -2.68 -3.81
CA THR A 67 8.85 -2.70 -3.17
C THR A 67 9.76 -3.66 -3.92
N PHE A 68 10.96 -3.20 -4.23
CA PHE A 68 11.94 -3.97 -4.98
C PHE A 68 13.37 -3.78 -4.43
N PRO A 69 14.28 -4.74 -4.64
CA PRO A 69 15.66 -4.64 -4.21
C PRO A 69 16.50 -3.82 -5.21
N VAL A 70 17.36 -2.93 -4.71
CA VAL A 70 18.28 -2.13 -5.54
C VAL A 70 19.17 -3.00 -6.41
N SER A 71 19.64 -4.13 -5.89
CA SER A 71 20.49 -5.09 -6.63
C SER A 71 19.76 -5.93 -7.69
N GLY A 72 18.43 -5.77 -7.83
CA GLY A 72 17.59 -6.61 -8.69
C GLY A 72 17.34 -8.03 -8.15
N LYS A 73 17.88 -8.37 -6.99
CA LYS A 73 17.66 -9.67 -6.32
C LYS A 73 17.38 -9.48 -4.85
N PHE A 74 16.28 -10.08 -4.38
CA PHE A 74 15.98 -10.16 -2.95
C PHE A 74 16.96 -11.10 -2.26
N THR A 75 17.39 -10.75 -1.05
CA THR A 75 17.93 -11.74 -0.10
C THR A 75 16.80 -12.68 0.33
N GLU A 76 17.13 -13.86 0.86
CA GLU A 76 16.11 -14.83 1.32
C GLU A 76 15.16 -14.21 2.38
N ARG A 77 15.70 -13.40 3.29
CA ARG A 77 14.91 -12.73 4.31
C ARG A 77 13.96 -11.70 3.69
N GLN A 78 14.43 -10.88 2.77
CA GLN A 78 13.62 -9.89 2.03
C GLN A 78 12.53 -10.60 1.21
N LYS A 79 12.90 -11.68 0.52
CA LYS A 79 11.97 -12.50 -0.28
C LYS A 79 10.86 -13.10 0.57
N THR A 80 11.19 -13.58 1.78
CA THR A 80 10.19 -14.11 2.71
C THR A 80 9.12 -13.06 3.04
N ILE A 81 9.53 -11.85 3.42
CA ILE A 81 8.59 -10.77 3.74
C ILE A 81 7.84 -10.31 2.48
N HIS A 82 8.55 -10.15 1.35
CA HIS A 82 7.91 -9.77 0.09
C HIS A 82 6.81 -10.77 -0.32
N ASN A 83 7.06 -12.07 -0.17
CA ASN A 83 6.07 -13.09 -0.49
C ASN A 83 4.84 -13.00 0.43
N ILE A 84 5.01 -12.70 1.72
CA ILE A 84 3.88 -12.48 2.64
C ILE A 84 3.01 -11.33 2.15
N VAL A 85 3.60 -10.19 1.78
CA VAL A 85 2.86 -9.05 1.25
C VAL A 85 2.19 -9.41 -0.08
N ARG A 86 2.84 -10.21 -0.92
CA ARG A 86 2.26 -10.71 -2.16
C ARG A 86 1.06 -11.62 -1.92
N ASP A 87 1.13 -12.52 -0.95
CA ASP A 87 0.01 -13.38 -0.56
C ASP A 87 -1.18 -12.55 -0.04
N MET A 88 -0.91 -11.47 0.74
CA MET A 88 -1.94 -10.52 1.17
C MET A 88 -2.62 -9.85 -0.03
N PHE A 89 -1.83 -9.35 -0.97
CA PHE A 89 -2.32 -8.71 -2.20
C PHE A 89 -3.18 -9.68 -3.04
N ASP A 90 -2.69 -10.87 -3.28
CA ASP A 90 -3.42 -11.88 -4.06
C ASP A 90 -4.72 -12.28 -3.37
N ARG A 91 -4.73 -12.45 -2.04
CA ARG A 91 -5.95 -12.69 -1.26
C ARG A 91 -6.96 -11.55 -1.39
N ALA A 92 -6.50 -10.30 -1.25
CA ALA A 92 -7.36 -9.13 -1.39
C ALA A 92 -7.97 -9.05 -2.81
N LYS A 93 -7.15 -9.23 -3.83
CA LYS A 93 -7.59 -9.21 -5.24
C LYS A 93 -8.62 -10.30 -5.53
N ASP A 94 -8.44 -11.51 -5.02
CA ASP A 94 -9.36 -12.63 -5.24
C ASP A 94 -10.73 -12.43 -4.55
N LEU A 95 -10.75 -11.67 -3.47
CA LEU A 95 -11.97 -11.35 -2.73
C LEU A 95 -12.69 -10.12 -3.27
N ALA A 96 -11.97 -9.18 -3.86
CA ALA A 96 -12.54 -7.92 -4.34
C ALA A 96 -13.55 -8.16 -5.48
N ARG A 97 -14.84 -8.10 -5.13
CA ARG A 97 -15.97 -8.28 -6.05
C ARG A 97 -17.19 -7.52 -5.57
N ALA A 98 -18.16 -7.35 -6.42
CA ALA A 98 -19.43 -6.73 -6.04
C ALA A 98 -20.09 -7.49 -4.89
N GLY A 99 -20.60 -6.75 -3.91
CA GLY A 99 -21.33 -7.28 -2.74
C GLY A 99 -20.46 -7.62 -1.52
N ILE A 100 -19.12 -7.43 -1.60
CA ILE A 100 -18.24 -7.48 -0.44
C ILE A 100 -17.81 -6.08 -0.05
N THR A 101 -17.73 -5.79 1.25
CA THR A 101 -17.25 -4.50 1.74
C THR A 101 -15.71 -4.42 1.64
N TYR A 102 -15.17 -3.21 1.48
CA TYR A 102 -13.71 -3.03 1.45
C TYR A 102 -13.08 -3.38 2.81
N LYS A 103 -13.79 -3.13 3.90
CA LYS A 103 -13.42 -3.55 5.25
C LYS A 103 -13.19 -5.07 5.35
N GLU A 104 -14.10 -5.88 4.79
CA GLU A 104 -13.95 -7.34 4.76
C GLU A 104 -12.69 -7.75 3.98
N VAL A 105 -12.44 -7.14 2.83
CA VAL A 105 -11.24 -7.41 2.02
C VAL A 105 -9.97 -7.05 2.79
N HIS A 106 -9.95 -5.90 3.47
CA HIS A 106 -8.82 -5.47 4.30
C HIS A 106 -8.55 -6.44 5.45
N LEU A 107 -9.59 -6.81 6.21
CA LEU A 107 -9.43 -7.72 7.35
C LEU A 107 -8.95 -9.12 6.93
N GLU A 108 -9.37 -9.61 5.78
CA GLU A 108 -8.86 -10.88 5.24
C GLU A 108 -7.38 -10.80 4.84
N ALA A 109 -6.94 -9.68 4.28
CA ALA A 109 -5.51 -9.45 4.04
C ALA A 109 -4.71 -9.40 5.36
N CYS A 110 -5.27 -8.77 6.40
CA CYS A 110 -4.67 -8.74 7.75
C CYS A 110 -4.56 -10.14 8.38
N LYS A 111 -5.51 -11.04 8.13
CA LYS A 111 -5.42 -12.44 8.58
C LYS A 111 -4.24 -13.16 7.92
N VAL A 112 -4.06 -12.99 6.61
CA VAL A 112 -2.91 -13.56 5.89
C VAL A 112 -1.59 -13.06 6.49
N LEU A 113 -1.50 -11.77 6.80
CA LEU A 113 -0.35 -11.20 7.50
C LEU A 113 -0.13 -11.87 8.85
N ALA A 114 -1.16 -11.91 9.70
CA ALA A 114 -1.08 -12.48 11.04
C ALA A 114 -0.64 -13.95 11.04
N GLU A 115 -1.22 -14.78 10.17
CA GLU A 115 -0.84 -16.18 10.00
C GLU A 115 0.64 -16.35 9.67
N ASN A 116 1.15 -15.56 8.73
CA ASN A 116 2.53 -15.66 8.29
C ASN A 116 3.50 -15.09 9.33
N MET A 117 3.15 -13.99 10.01
CA MET A 117 3.95 -13.47 11.12
C MET A 117 3.99 -14.43 12.32
N LYS A 118 2.92 -15.19 12.58
CA LYS A 118 2.94 -16.31 13.55
C LYS A 118 3.93 -17.39 13.14
N LYS A 119 3.91 -17.83 11.88
CA LYS A 119 4.87 -18.83 11.35
C LYS A 119 6.32 -18.39 11.48
N LEU A 120 6.59 -17.10 11.37
CA LEU A 120 7.91 -16.50 11.58
C LEU A 120 8.26 -16.28 13.06
N GLY A 121 7.36 -16.56 13.98
CA GLY A 121 7.54 -16.33 15.42
C GLY A 121 7.50 -14.86 15.83
N LEU A 122 7.02 -13.97 14.97
CA LEU A 122 6.92 -12.53 15.20
C LEU A 122 5.59 -12.11 15.85
N MET A 123 4.57 -12.97 15.81
CA MET A 123 3.28 -12.79 16.48
C MET A 123 2.89 -14.05 17.25
N LYS A 124 2.04 -13.88 18.26
CA LYS A 124 1.49 -14.97 19.11
C LYS A 124 0.00 -14.76 19.30
N GLY A 125 -0.75 -15.83 19.55
CA GLY A 125 -2.20 -15.80 19.75
C GLY A 125 -2.97 -16.41 18.58
N GLU A 126 -4.29 -16.39 18.64
CA GLU A 126 -5.13 -16.81 17.53
C GLU A 126 -5.24 -15.70 16.49
N VAL A 127 -5.38 -16.05 15.22
CA VAL A 127 -5.36 -15.08 14.10
C VAL A 127 -6.49 -14.07 14.24
N GLU A 128 -7.66 -14.54 14.61
CA GLU A 128 -8.84 -13.72 14.82
C GLU A 128 -8.64 -12.70 15.95
N ASP A 129 -7.99 -13.11 17.05
CA ASP A 129 -7.67 -12.23 18.18
C ASP A 129 -6.61 -11.18 17.80
N ILE A 130 -5.61 -11.56 17.01
CA ILE A 130 -4.58 -10.66 16.49
C ILE A 130 -5.22 -9.57 15.64
N VAL A 131 -6.14 -9.96 14.75
CA VAL A 131 -6.80 -9.01 13.84
C VAL A 131 -7.80 -8.13 14.59
N SER A 132 -8.65 -8.72 15.43
CA SER A 132 -9.69 -7.98 16.17
C SER A 132 -9.10 -7.00 17.20
N SER A 133 -7.96 -7.32 17.78
CA SER A 133 -7.24 -6.42 18.71
C SER A 133 -6.41 -5.34 18.00
N GLY A 134 -6.30 -5.39 16.68
CA GLY A 134 -5.46 -4.45 15.92
C GLY A 134 -3.95 -4.72 16.03
N ALA A 135 -3.52 -5.85 16.61
CA ALA A 135 -2.09 -6.14 16.79
C ALA A 135 -1.32 -6.28 15.47
N HIS A 136 -2.00 -6.64 14.39
CA HIS A 136 -1.43 -6.68 13.04
C HIS A 136 -0.93 -5.31 12.56
N ALA A 137 -1.49 -4.21 13.07
CA ALA A 137 -1.09 -2.84 12.72
C ALA A 137 0.36 -2.51 13.07
N LEU A 138 1.02 -3.30 13.93
CA LEU A 138 2.46 -3.17 14.17
C LEU A 138 3.28 -3.38 12.87
N PHE A 139 2.79 -4.23 11.95
CA PHE A 139 3.46 -4.54 10.70
C PHE A 139 2.79 -3.90 9.47
N MET A 140 1.53 -3.53 9.57
CA MET A 140 0.77 -2.82 8.55
C MET A 140 -0.09 -1.74 9.22
N PRO A 141 0.49 -0.54 9.48
CA PRO A 141 -0.19 0.52 10.24
C PRO A 141 -1.19 1.34 9.41
N HIS A 142 -1.38 1.02 8.15
CA HIS A 142 -2.23 1.73 7.19
C HIS A 142 -3.31 0.82 6.62
N GLY A 143 -4.30 1.41 5.93
CA GLY A 143 -5.30 0.69 5.18
C GLY A 143 -4.74 -0.08 4.00
N LEU A 144 -5.53 -1.00 3.45
CA LEU A 144 -5.19 -1.75 2.24
C LEU A 144 -5.15 -0.84 1.00
N GLY A 145 -5.99 0.19 0.99
CA GLY A 145 -6.12 1.18 -0.07
C GLY A 145 -7.33 2.07 0.19
N HIS A 146 -7.78 2.75 -0.83
CA HIS A 146 -8.86 3.75 -0.76
C HIS A 146 -9.61 3.86 -2.08
N MET A 147 -10.71 4.59 -2.12
CA MET A 147 -11.39 4.95 -3.35
C MET A 147 -10.47 5.82 -4.21
N MET A 148 -10.54 5.61 -5.53
CA MET A 148 -9.73 6.30 -6.51
C MET A 148 -10.58 6.63 -7.74
N GLY A 149 -10.44 7.84 -8.25
CA GLY A 149 -11.20 8.33 -9.39
C GLY A 149 -10.59 9.58 -10.00
N MET A 150 -11.32 10.68 -10.02
CA MET A 150 -10.81 11.98 -10.50
C MET A 150 -9.86 12.63 -9.48
N THR A 151 -9.87 12.18 -8.23
CA THR A 151 -8.86 12.48 -7.23
C THR A 151 -8.24 11.17 -6.74
N VAL A 152 -6.99 11.22 -6.27
CA VAL A 152 -6.27 10.02 -5.78
C VAL A 152 -7.02 9.41 -4.60
N HIS A 153 -7.33 10.23 -3.60
CA HIS A 153 -8.24 9.90 -2.51
C HIS A 153 -9.63 10.42 -2.88
N ASP A 154 -10.39 9.62 -3.61
CA ASP A 154 -11.68 10.06 -4.15
C ASP A 154 -12.79 9.93 -3.12
N MET A 155 -13.76 10.83 -3.17
CA MET A 155 -14.97 10.86 -2.34
C MET A 155 -14.76 11.15 -0.83
N GLU A 156 -13.55 11.16 -0.29
CA GLU A 156 -13.29 11.33 1.15
C GLU A 156 -13.80 12.66 1.72
N ASN A 157 -13.85 13.70 0.91
CA ASN A 157 -14.31 15.03 1.33
C ASN A 157 -15.85 15.18 1.43
N PHE A 158 -16.60 14.18 1.01
CA PHE A 158 -18.08 14.23 1.04
C PHE A 158 -18.67 13.85 2.39
N GLY A 159 -17.89 13.38 3.33
CA GLY A 159 -18.31 12.88 4.64
C GLY A 159 -18.68 11.41 4.65
N GLU A 160 -18.43 10.76 5.76
CA GLU A 160 -18.47 9.31 5.92
C GLU A 160 -19.83 8.70 5.54
N ILE A 161 -20.94 9.31 5.95
CA ILE A 161 -22.31 8.85 5.64
C ILE A 161 -22.62 8.81 4.13
N ASN A 162 -21.89 9.60 3.33
CA ASN A 162 -22.08 9.68 1.89
C ASN A 162 -21.18 8.71 1.12
N VAL A 163 -20.25 8.04 1.81
CA VAL A 163 -19.27 7.12 1.21
C VAL A 163 -19.33 5.70 1.79
N GLY A 164 -20.40 5.37 2.51
CA GLY A 164 -20.71 4.00 2.90
C GLY A 164 -20.58 3.70 4.40
N TYR A 165 -20.39 4.70 5.25
CA TYR A 165 -20.46 4.54 6.71
C TYR A 165 -21.86 4.76 7.21
N ASP A 166 -22.29 4.01 8.22
CA ASP A 166 -23.55 4.23 8.91
C ASP A 166 -23.47 5.45 9.84
N GLU A 167 -24.61 6.07 10.11
CA GLU A 167 -24.69 7.23 11.01
C GLU A 167 -24.23 6.83 12.43
N GLY A 168 -23.18 7.50 12.93
CA GLY A 168 -22.60 7.22 14.25
C GLY A 168 -21.56 6.10 14.28
N GLU A 169 -21.21 5.50 13.13
CA GLU A 169 -20.08 4.59 13.03
C GLU A 169 -18.77 5.35 13.20
N GLU A 170 -17.91 4.89 14.15
CA GLU A 170 -16.58 5.47 14.30
C GLU A 170 -15.66 5.01 13.17
N LYS A 171 -15.04 5.99 12.50
CA LYS A 171 -14.07 5.73 11.46
C LYS A 171 -12.84 5.04 12.04
N SER A 172 -12.47 3.90 11.49
CA SER A 172 -11.20 3.26 11.81
C SER A 172 -10.02 4.12 11.32
N THR A 173 -8.90 4.08 12.04
CA THR A 173 -7.66 4.72 11.60
C THR A 173 -6.94 3.95 10.49
N GLN A 174 -7.43 2.75 10.13
CA GLN A 174 -6.84 1.91 9.10
C GLN A 174 -7.67 1.84 7.80
N PHE A 175 -8.92 2.26 7.82
CA PHE A 175 -9.82 2.29 6.67
C PHE A 175 -10.96 3.28 6.88
#